data_a996e45c51225c74e24e412d598681df
#
_entry.id   a996e45c51225c74e24e412d598681df
#
_cell.length_a   1.000
_cell.length_b   1.000
_cell.length_c   1.000
_cell.angle_alpha   90.00
_cell.angle_beta   90.00
_cell.angle_gamma   90.00
#
_symmetry.space_group_name_H-M   'P 1'
#
loop_
_entity.id
_entity.type
_entity.pdbx_description
1 polymer ?
#
loop_
_entity_poly.entity_id
_entity_poly.type
_entity_poly.pdbx_seq_one_letter_code
_entity_poly.pdbx_strand_id
1 'polypeptide(L)'
;MENNWKKPMIPWAKPNYYGYEKKYINQALQSTWLSDGKFVKDFENKVCKFVNSKFAISVTSCTSALHLAYLALELKKGDEVIIPGYGYLAAANISLQMGLKPIFVDVDLETFCVTSKDIEKKITPKTKLIVVFNVYGNVCDLDPIIKIAKIK
;
A
#
# COMPACT_ATOMS: atom_id res chain seq x y z
N MET A 1 35.10 32.79 -3.04
CA MET A 1 34.30 31.88 -2.21
C MET A 1 33.87 30.75 -3.12
N GLU A 2 34.58 29.62 -3.09
CA GLU A 2 34.23 28.45 -3.90
C GLU A 2 32.95 27.81 -3.34
N ASN A 3 31.95 27.63 -4.22
CA ASN A 3 30.68 27.02 -3.90
C ASN A 3 30.87 25.53 -3.51
N ASN A 4 30.94 25.26 -2.22
CA ASN A 4 31.15 23.94 -1.63
C ASN A 4 29.90 23.04 -1.71
N TRP A 5 28.93 23.35 -2.55
CA TRP A 5 27.66 22.60 -2.71
C TRP A 5 27.70 21.50 -3.79
N LYS A 6 28.89 21.14 -4.30
CA LYS A 6 29.08 20.03 -5.25
C LYS A 6 29.24 18.65 -4.57
N LYS A 7 28.71 18.46 -3.37
CA LYS A 7 28.56 17.08 -2.88
C LYS A 7 27.50 16.37 -3.73
N PRO A 8 27.76 15.15 -4.21
CA PRO A 8 26.76 14.43 -4.99
C PRO A 8 25.49 14.33 -4.16
N MET A 9 24.40 14.88 -4.69
CA MET A 9 23.10 14.82 -4.03
C MET A 9 22.66 13.34 -4.01
N ILE A 10 22.39 12.82 -2.83
CA ILE A 10 21.78 11.49 -2.70
C ILE A 10 20.31 11.62 -3.14
N PRO A 11 19.93 11.02 -4.27
CA PRO A 11 18.55 11.13 -4.72
C PRO A 11 17.62 10.39 -3.76
N TRP A 12 16.43 10.93 -3.55
CA TRP A 12 15.37 10.28 -2.76
C TRP A 12 15.03 8.89 -3.29
N ALA A 13 14.91 8.76 -4.61
CA ALA A 13 14.72 7.49 -5.29
C ALA A 13 15.39 7.57 -6.68
N LYS A 14 16.03 6.49 -7.07
CA LYS A 14 16.58 6.31 -8.40
C LYS A 14 16.16 4.95 -8.94
N PRO A 15 15.44 4.88 -10.07
CA PRO A 15 15.14 3.61 -10.70
C PRO A 15 16.44 2.85 -11.03
N ASN A 16 16.46 1.57 -10.72
CA ASN A 16 17.53 0.68 -11.11
C ASN A 16 17.04 -0.27 -12.18
N TYR A 17 17.79 -0.39 -13.28
CA TYR A 17 17.45 -1.21 -14.43
C TYR A 17 18.45 -2.37 -14.54
N TYR A 18 17.95 -3.58 -14.59
CA TYR A 18 18.76 -4.80 -14.69
C TYR A 18 18.88 -5.33 -16.11
N GLY A 19 18.32 -4.61 -17.11
CA GLY A 19 18.39 -4.94 -18.53
C GLY A 19 17.23 -5.81 -19.04
N TYR A 20 16.47 -6.43 -18.18
CA TYR A 20 15.29 -7.21 -18.55
C TYR A 20 14.11 -6.34 -19.00
N GLU A 21 14.02 -5.10 -18.53
CA GLU A 21 12.96 -4.15 -18.82
C GLU A 21 12.84 -3.89 -20.32
N LYS A 22 13.97 -3.59 -20.97
CA LYS A 22 14.01 -3.38 -22.44
C LYS A 22 13.56 -4.61 -23.21
N LYS A 23 13.99 -5.80 -22.77
CA LYS A 23 13.61 -7.07 -23.39
C LYS A 23 12.10 -7.28 -23.34
N TYR A 24 11.49 -7.14 -22.18
CA TYR A 24 10.06 -7.37 -22.00
C TYR A 24 9.20 -6.28 -22.66
N ILE A 25 9.62 -5.01 -22.60
CA ILE A 25 8.94 -3.93 -23.32
C ILE A 25 8.94 -4.19 -24.82
N ASN A 26 10.09 -4.57 -25.40
CA ASN A 26 10.15 -4.88 -26.83
C ASN A 26 9.26 -6.08 -27.21
N GLN A 27 9.23 -7.12 -26.40
CA GLN A 27 8.33 -8.26 -26.62
C GLN A 27 6.85 -7.86 -26.55
N ALA A 28 6.48 -6.99 -25.61
CA ALA A 28 5.11 -6.49 -25.51
C ALA A 28 4.72 -5.66 -26.74
N LEU A 29 5.59 -4.75 -27.18
CA LEU A 29 5.37 -3.94 -28.39
C LEU A 29 5.24 -4.81 -29.64
N GLN A 30 6.11 -5.82 -29.81
CA GLN A 30 6.07 -6.74 -30.96
C GLN A 30 4.80 -7.60 -30.97
N SER A 31 4.23 -7.89 -29.81
CA SER A 31 2.97 -8.64 -29.73
C SER A 31 1.76 -7.84 -30.18
N THR A 32 1.88 -6.52 -30.34
CA THR A 32 0.80 -5.56 -30.61
C THR A 32 -0.30 -5.54 -29.53
N TRP A 33 -0.19 -6.34 -28.47
CA TRP A 33 -1.14 -6.42 -27.38
C TRP A 33 -0.61 -5.64 -26.18
N LEU A 34 -1.03 -4.37 -26.06
CA LEU A 34 -0.48 -3.41 -25.11
C LEU A 34 -1.23 -3.31 -23.78
N SER A 35 -2.44 -3.88 -23.69
CA SER A 35 -3.24 -3.89 -22.48
C SER A 35 -3.75 -5.30 -22.18
N ASP A 36 -3.84 -5.67 -20.90
CA ASP A 36 -4.34 -6.98 -20.42
C ASP A 36 -3.72 -8.20 -21.16
N GLY A 37 -2.45 -8.07 -21.52
CA GLY A 37 -1.74 -9.08 -22.30
C GLY A 37 -1.10 -10.17 -21.43
N LYS A 38 -0.33 -11.03 -22.12
CA LYS A 38 0.40 -12.15 -21.51
C LYS A 38 1.24 -11.72 -20.29
N PHE A 39 1.91 -10.58 -20.36
CA PHE A 39 2.79 -10.11 -19.29
C PHE A 39 2.03 -9.75 -18.01
N VAL A 40 0.83 -9.19 -18.14
CA VAL A 40 -0.06 -8.91 -16.99
C VAL A 40 -0.45 -10.23 -16.33
N LYS A 41 -0.96 -11.19 -17.08
CA LYS A 41 -1.36 -12.51 -16.57
C LYS A 41 -0.21 -13.28 -15.94
N ASP A 42 0.96 -13.27 -16.58
CA ASP A 42 2.16 -13.92 -16.05
C ASP A 42 2.61 -13.28 -14.72
N PHE A 43 2.51 -11.95 -14.61
CA PHE A 43 2.82 -11.21 -13.39
C PHE A 43 1.84 -11.56 -12.26
N GLU A 44 0.54 -11.47 -12.51
CA GLU A 44 -0.51 -11.81 -11.54
C GLU A 44 -0.36 -13.24 -11.03
N ASN A 45 -0.13 -14.20 -11.93
CA ASN A 45 0.10 -15.60 -11.56
C ASN A 45 1.35 -15.79 -10.70
N LYS A 46 2.44 -15.06 -10.98
CA LYS A 46 3.65 -15.10 -10.16
C LYS A 46 3.43 -14.51 -8.78
N VAL A 47 2.72 -13.40 -8.70
CA VAL A 47 2.34 -12.77 -7.42
C VAL A 47 1.48 -13.73 -6.59
N CYS A 48 0.44 -14.32 -7.19
CA CYS A 48 -0.39 -15.32 -6.52
C CYS A 48 0.43 -16.43 -5.88
N LYS A 49 1.38 -16.99 -6.64
CA LYS A 49 2.27 -18.05 -6.15
C LYS A 49 3.19 -17.58 -5.03
N PHE A 50 3.74 -16.37 -5.17
CA PHE A 50 4.71 -15.81 -4.22
C PHE A 50 4.08 -15.50 -2.86
N VAL A 51 2.87 -14.90 -2.85
CA VAL A 51 2.16 -14.54 -1.62
C VAL A 51 1.15 -15.59 -1.16
N ASN A 52 1.09 -16.74 -1.84
CA ASN A 52 0.13 -17.83 -1.59
C ASN A 52 -1.32 -17.35 -1.55
N SER A 53 -1.70 -16.49 -2.51
CA SER A 53 -3.07 -16.01 -2.68
C SER A 53 -3.77 -16.72 -3.83
N LYS A 54 -5.10 -16.76 -3.78
CA LYS A 54 -5.92 -17.35 -4.86
C LYS A 54 -5.98 -16.46 -6.10
N PHE A 55 -5.96 -15.15 -5.89
CA PHE A 55 -6.08 -14.15 -6.95
C PHE A 55 -5.08 -13.01 -6.73
N ALA A 56 -4.67 -12.38 -7.82
CA ALA A 56 -3.96 -11.12 -7.85
C ALA A 56 -4.50 -10.28 -9.01
N ILE A 57 -4.58 -8.98 -8.81
CA ILE A 57 -5.02 -8.01 -9.83
C ILE A 57 -3.97 -6.92 -9.91
N SER A 58 -3.41 -6.72 -11.09
CA SER A 58 -2.48 -5.63 -11.34
C SER A 58 -3.21 -4.33 -11.64
N VAL A 59 -2.71 -3.25 -11.09
CA VAL A 59 -3.26 -1.90 -11.25
C VAL A 59 -2.13 -0.91 -11.50
N THR A 60 -2.48 0.30 -11.92
CA THR A 60 -1.51 1.33 -12.31
C THR A 60 -0.72 1.95 -11.16
N SER A 61 -1.23 1.83 -9.92
CA SER A 61 -0.59 2.42 -8.73
C SER A 61 -1.08 1.75 -7.45
N CYS A 62 -0.32 1.87 -6.36
CA CYS A 62 -0.74 1.47 -5.03
C CYS A 62 -2.02 2.20 -4.58
N THR A 63 -2.19 3.47 -4.96
CA THR A 63 -3.43 4.23 -4.70
C THR A 63 -4.64 3.56 -5.33
N SER A 64 -4.53 3.12 -6.59
CA SER A 64 -5.59 2.38 -7.28
C SER A 64 -5.87 1.02 -6.62
N ALA A 65 -4.81 0.32 -6.15
CA ALA A 65 -4.95 -0.93 -5.43
C ALA A 65 -5.72 -0.76 -4.12
N LEU A 66 -5.39 0.26 -3.34
CA LEU A 66 -6.10 0.59 -2.10
C LEU A 66 -7.57 0.93 -2.37
N HIS A 67 -7.85 1.73 -3.42
CA HIS A 67 -9.22 2.06 -3.79
C HIS A 67 -10.03 0.81 -4.13
N LEU A 68 -9.49 -0.08 -4.95
CA LEU A 68 -10.12 -1.36 -5.26
C LEU A 68 -10.36 -2.20 -4.00
N ALA A 69 -9.38 -2.28 -3.09
CA ALA A 69 -9.53 -3.01 -1.84
C ALA A 69 -10.67 -2.43 -0.98
N TYR A 70 -10.79 -1.11 -0.88
CA TYR A 70 -11.87 -0.47 -0.13
C TYR A 70 -13.24 -0.72 -0.74
N LEU A 71 -13.35 -0.69 -2.08
CA LEU A 71 -14.57 -1.03 -2.81
C LEU A 71 -14.96 -2.49 -2.59
N ALA A 72 -13.97 -3.41 -2.64
CA ALA A 72 -14.21 -4.84 -2.44
C ALA A 72 -14.67 -5.19 -1.02
N LEU A 73 -14.36 -4.35 -0.04
CA LEU A 73 -14.82 -4.48 1.34
C LEU A 73 -16.22 -3.91 1.56
N GLU A 74 -16.86 -3.36 0.52
CA GLU A 74 -18.21 -2.80 0.55
C GLU A 74 -18.42 -1.76 1.65
N LEU A 75 -17.38 -0.96 1.94
CA LEU A 75 -17.42 0.10 2.95
C LEU A 75 -18.46 1.16 2.60
N LYS A 76 -19.17 1.67 3.60
CA LYS A 76 -20.28 2.61 3.43
C LYS A 76 -19.92 4.00 3.96
N LYS A 77 -20.53 5.02 3.39
CA LYS A 77 -20.38 6.39 3.86
C LYS A 77 -20.59 6.49 5.37
N GLY A 78 -19.61 7.08 6.05
CA GLY A 78 -19.60 7.24 7.50
C GLY A 78 -18.91 6.12 8.27
N ASP A 79 -18.52 5.01 7.61
CA ASP A 79 -17.67 4.00 8.22
C ASP A 79 -16.30 4.60 8.58
N GLU A 80 -15.75 4.14 9.69
CA GLU A 80 -14.45 4.61 10.17
C GLU A 80 -13.33 3.67 9.70
N VAL A 81 -12.24 4.30 9.23
CA VAL A 81 -11.03 3.64 8.79
C VAL A 81 -9.88 4.10 9.67
N ILE A 82 -9.28 3.20 10.43
CA ILE A 82 -8.09 3.50 11.23
C ILE A 82 -6.88 3.50 10.33
N ILE A 83 -6.09 4.58 10.39
CA ILE A 83 -4.94 4.82 9.51
C ILE A 83 -3.77 5.34 10.35
N PRO A 84 -2.52 4.88 10.13
CA PRO A 84 -1.35 5.48 10.75
C PRO A 84 -1.24 6.97 10.44
N GLY A 85 -0.92 7.79 11.45
CA GLY A 85 -0.69 9.22 11.30
C GLY A 85 0.61 9.55 10.56
N TYR A 86 1.49 8.58 10.41
CA TYR A 86 2.74 8.68 9.67
C TYR A 86 2.76 7.68 8.51
N GLY A 87 2.95 8.18 7.28
CA GLY A 87 2.99 7.35 6.07
C GLY A 87 2.42 8.05 4.85
N TYR A 88 2.02 7.27 3.87
CA TYR A 88 1.53 7.80 2.59
C TYR A 88 0.05 8.18 2.69
N LEU A 89 -0.31 9.37 2.19
CA LEU A 89 -1.66 9.93 2.29
C LEU A 89 -2.75 9.17 1.51
N ALA A 90 -2.38 8.21 0.66
CA ALA A 90 -3.32 7.53 -0.23
C ALA A 90 -4.52 6.91 0.51
N ALA A 91 -4.28 6.21 1.63
CA ALA A 91 -5.35 5.58 2.40
C ALA A 91 -6.36 6.61 2.96
N ALA A 92 -5.86 7.74 3.48
CA ALA A 92 -6.70 8.81 3.99
C ALA A 92 -7.50 9.50 2.88
N ASN A 93 -6.84 9.80 1.74
CA ASN A 93 -7.48 10.44 0.60
C ASN A 93 -8.61 9.58 0.03
N ILE A 94 -8.39 8.28 -0.13
CA ILE A 94 -9.43 7.34 -0.60
C ILE A 94 -10.58 7.28 0.38
N SER A 95 -10.29 7.23 1.70
CA SER A 95 -11.34 7.27 2.71
C SER A 95 -12.24 8.50 2.53
N LEU A 96 -11.65 9.68 2.36
CA LEU A 96 -12.40 10.92 2.15
C LEU A 96 -13.19 10.90 0.83
N GLN A 97 -12.59 10.43 -0.27
CA GLN A 97 -13.25 10.33 -1.57
C GLN A 97 -14.49 9.42 -1.53
N MET A 98 -14.43 8.34 -0.74
CA MET A 98 -15.55 7.42 -0.58
C MET A 98 -16.55 7.86 0.51
N GLY A 99 -16.34 9.01 1.14
CA GLY A 99 -17.18 9.51 2.24
C GLY A 99 -17.02 8.74 3.55
N LEU A 100 -15.91 8.00 3.67
CA LEU A 100 -15.52 7.33 4.91
C LEU A 100 -14.85 8.33 5.86
N LYS A 101 -14.71 7.97 7.11
CA LYS A 101 -14.08 8.80 8.14
C LYS A 101 -12.70 8.24 8.52
N PRO A 102 -11.60 8.87 8.08
CA PRO A 102 -10.27 8.47 8.52
C PRO A 102 -10.07 8.81 10.00
N ILE A 103 -9.62 7.83 10.76
CA ILE A 103 -9.26 7.95 12.18
C ILE A 103 -7.76 7.72 12.30
N PHE A 104 -7.02 8.79 12.60
CA PHE A 104 -5.56 8.69 12.72
C PHE A 104 -5.14 8.14 14.08
N VAL A 105 -4.14 7.24 14.01
CA VAL A 105 -3.46 6.63 15.15
C VAL A 105 -1.99 6.98 15.06
N ASP A 106 -1.40 7.34 16.20
CA ASP A 106 0.02 7.61 16.27
C ASP A 106 0.86 6.35 16.06
N VAL A 107 2.13 6.53 15.76
CA VAL A 107 3.08 5.45 15.50
C VAL A 107 4.13 5.40 16.60
N ASP A 108 4.66 4.22 16.83
CA ASP A 108 5.81 4.03 17.71
C ASP A 108 7.06 4.70 17.10
N LEU A 109 7.82 5.44 17.92
CA LEU A 109 8.97 6.23 17.46
C LEU A 109 10.18 5.40 17.04
N GLU A 110 10.28 4.16 17.48
CA GLU A 110 11.41 3.29 17.12
C GLU A 110 11.15 2.55 15.82
N THR A 111 9.91 2.09 15.62
CA THR A 111 9.53 1.24 14.48
C THR A 111 8.82 2.01 13.36
N PHE A 112 8.27 3.19 13.65
CA PHE A 112 7.37 3.96 12.78
C PHE A 112 6.10 3.19 12.37
N CYS A 113 5.79 2.12 13.08
CA CYS A 113 4.58 1.32 12.87
C CYS A 113 3.54 1.61 13.96
N VAL A 114 2.27 1.38 13.65
CA VAL A 114 1.20 1.44 14.64
C VAL A 114 1.27 0.24 15.60
N THR A 115 0.84 0.44 16.83
CA THR A 115 0.72 -0.65 17.80
C THR A 115 -0.73 -1.07 17.97
N SER A 116 -0.95 -2.34 18.32
CA SER A 116 -2.30 -2.85 18.64
C SER A 116 -2.95 -2.08 19.77
N LYS A 117 -2.17 -1.68 20.79
CA LYS A 117 -2.62 -0.90 21.93
C LYS A 117 -3.17 0.48 21.54
N ASP A 118 -2.54 1.15 20.58
CA ASP A 118 -2.97 2.47 20.15
C ASP A 118 -4.17 2.38 19.17
N ILE A 119 -4.20 1.35 18.35
CA ILE A 119 -5.36 1.01 17.51
C ILE A 119 -6.58 0.77 18.40
N GLU A 120 -6.46 -0.05 19.45
CA GLU A 120 -7.57 -0.44 20.33
C GLU A 120 -8.24 0.77 20.99
N LYS A 121 -7.49 1.79 21.36
CA LYS A 121 -8.01 3.06 21.91
C LYS A 121 -8.91 3.84 20.96
N LYS A 122 -8.81 3.57 19.64
CA LYS A 122 -9.51 4.30 18.58
C LYS A 122 -10.65 3.51 17.95
N ILE A 123 -10.78 2.23 18.26
CA ILE A 123 -11.85 1.39 17.72
C ILE A 123 -13.21 1.84 18.28
N THR A 124 -14.16 1.97 17.37
CA THR A 124 -15.57 2.23 17.68
C THR A 124 -16.46 1.20 16.97
N PRO A 125 -17.76 1.14 17.25
CA PRO A 125 -18.69 0.29 16.47
C PRO A 125 -18.77 0.63 14.97
N LYS A 126 -18.31 1.82 14.59
CA LYS A 126 -18.24 2.28 13.19
C LYS A 126 -16.93 1.92 12.50
N THR A 127 -15.93 1.44 13.22
CA THR A 127 -14.66 1.01 12.63
C THR A 127 -14.88 -0.24 11.78
N LYS A 128 -14.53 -0.15 10.49
CA LYS A 128 -14.69 -1.24 9.52
C LYS A 128 -13.39 -1.66 8.87
N LEU A 129 -12.35 -0.85 8.96
CA LEU A 129 -11.06 -1.14 8.36
C LEU A 129 -9.93 -0.59 9.23
N ILE A 130 -8.86 -1.36 9.31
CA ILE A 130 -7.57 -0.94 9.87
C ILE A 130 -6.54 -1.06 8.76
N VAL A 131 -5.88 0.06 8.44
CA VAL A 131 -4.77 0.10 7.50
C VAL A 131 -3.47 0.13 8.31
N VAL A 132 -2.49 -0.68 7.91
CA VAL A 132 -1.15 -0.68 8.50
C VAL A 132 -0.11 -0.37 7.44
N PHE A 133 0.97 0.30 7.83
CA PHE A 133 2.09 0.61 6.94
C PHE A 133 3.38 -0.01 7.47
N ASN A 134 4.10 -0.69 6.60
CA ASN A 134 5.46 -1.18 6.86
C ASN A 134 6.46 -0.11 6.38
N VAL A 135 6.76 0.84 7.26
CA VAL A 135 7.56 2.03 6.91
C VAL A 135 9.05 1.71 7.01
N TYR A 136 9.83 2.16 6.02
CA TYR A 136 11.30 1.99 5.96
C TYR A 136 11.80 0.54 6.04
N GLY A 137 10.95 -0.43 5.69
CA GLY A 137 11.29 -1.84 5.80
C GLY A 137 11.01 -2.47 7.17
N ASN A 138 10.56 -1.70 8.15
CA ASN A 138 10.05 -2.23 9.41
C ASN A 138 8.71 -2.91 9.17
N VAL A 139 8.53 -4.07 9.78
CA VAL A 139 7.28 -4.84 9.68
C VAL A 139 6.44 -4.60 10.92
N CYS A 140 5.19 -4.16 10.69
CA CYS A 140 4.22 -4.00 11.76
C CYS A 140 3.89 -5.36 12.39
N ASP A 141 3.78 -5.40 13.74
CA ASP A 141 3.32 -6.61 14.45
C ASP A 141 1.83 -6.85 14.19
N LEU A 142 1.54 -7.70 13.20
CA LEU A 142 0.18 -7.93 12.72
C LEU A 142 -0.63 -8.86 13.61
N ASP A 143 -0.01 -9.79 14.33
CA ASP A 143 -0.72 -10.83 15.10
C ASP A 143 -1.69 -10.25 16.13
N PRO A 144 -1.29 -9.31 17.00
CA PRO A 144 -2.21 -8.68 17.95
C PRO A 144 -3.27 -7.80 17.24
N ILE A 145 -2.91 -7.14 16.12
CA ILE A 145 -3.87 -6.32 15.35
C ILE A 145 -4.95 -7.21 14.71
N ILE A 146 -4.56 -8.35 14.15
CA ILE A 146 -5.50 -9.32 13.57
C ILE A 146 -6.43 -9.90 14.65
N LYS A 147 -5.91 -10.16 15.86
CA LYS A 147 -6.74 -10.60 16.98
C LYS A 147 -7.82 -9.58 17.32
N ILE A 148 -7.47 -8.31 17.42
CA ILE A 148 -8.42 -7.22 17.68
C ILE A 148 -9.47 -7.14 16.56
N ALA A 149 -9.04 -7.17 15.29
CA ALA A 149 -9.94 -7.09 14.14
C ALA A 149 -10.93 -8.25 14.03
N LYS A 150 -10.61 -9.44 14.61
CA LYS A 150 -11.53 -10.60 14.62
C LYS A 150 -12.55 -10.57 15.76
N ILE A 151 -12.29 -9.82 16.81
CA ILE A 151 -13.16 -9.76 18.01
C ILE A 151 -14.22 -8.68 17.85
N LYS A 152 -13.96 -7.66 17.04
CA LYS A 152 -14.81 -6.48 16.85
C LYS A 152 -15.55 -6.53 15.51
#